data_d46bfb3430e4e6f3dbf9ad27945686e4
#
_entry.id   d46bfb3430e4e6f3dbf9ad27945686e4
#
_cell.length_a   1.000
_cell.length_b   1.000
_cell.length_c   1.000
_cell.angle_alpha   90.00
_cell.angle_beta   90.00
_cell.angle_gamma   90.00
#
_symmetry.space_group_name_H-M   'P 1'
#
loop_
_entity.id
_entity.type
_entity.pdbx_description
1 polymer ?
#
loop_
_entity_poly.entity_id
_entity_poly.type
_entity_poly.pdbx_seq_one_letter_code
_entity_poly.pdbx_strand_id
1 'polypeptide(L)'
;MLNIDLLFKGFYRPLCLYAIHYLQDINAAEDIVGDCFVSLLEHTKAGKQLDNPKSYLYTMVRNACLDRLRKENPFIADFSPTDLEGHISDEEATNRSFHEAKLWAAIDSLPDKCRQVFLMSKRDNMKYQEIAQGLGISEKTVEHHISKALKTLRGKEKDIFYCLSWMA
;
A
#
# COMPACT_ATOMS: atom_id res chain seq x y z
N MET A 1 -2.99 19.17 -20.49
CA MET A 1 -4.30 18.54 -20.19
C MET A 1 -4.04 17.14 -19.64
N LEU A 2 -4.53 16.81 -18.44
CA LEU A 2 -4.30 15.51 -17.80
C LEU A 2 -4.99 14.42 -18.61
N ASN A 3 -4.23 13.40 -19.06
CA ASN A 3 -4.80 12.26 -19.78
C ASN A 3 -5.22 11.18 -18.78
N ILE A 4 -6.50 11.20 -18.40
CA ILE A 4 -7.07 10.28 -17.42
C ILE A 4 -7.09 8.83 -17.93
N ASP A 5 -7.24 8.61 -19.22
CA ASP A 5 -7.22 7.26 -19.81
C ASP A 5 -5.86 6.59 -19.65
N LEU A 6 -4.78 7.35 -19.81
CA LEU A 6 -3.42 6.84 -19.58
C LEU A 6 -3.19 6.55 -18.10
N LEU A 7 -3.70 7.40 -17.21
CA LEU A 7 -3.62 7.15 -15.76
C LEU A 7 -4.43 5.91 -15.38
N PHE A 8 -5.63 5.76 -15.91
CA PHE A 8 -6.47 4.59 -15.65
C PHE A 8 -5.78 3.30 -16.11
N LYS A 9 -5.34 3.25 -17.36
CA LYS A 9 -4.64 2.07 -17.90
C LYS A 9 -3.36 1.71 -17.12
N GLY A 10 -2.62 2.72 -16.66
CA GLY A 10 -1.35 2.52 -15.96
C GLY A 10 -1.49 2.23 -14.46
N PHE A 11 -2.53 2.76 -13.79
CA PHE A 11 -2.60 2.77 -12.34
C PHE A 11 -3.82 2.07 -11.73
N TYR A 12 -4.85 1.73 -12.51
CA TYR A 12 -6.03 1.06 -11.97
C TYR A 12 -5.69 -0.23 -11.23
N ARG A 13 -4.99 -1.14 -11.88
CA ARG A 13 -4.59 -2.42 -11.28
C ARG A 13 -3.64 -2.26 -10.08
N PRO A 14 -2.57 -1.46 -10.15
CA PRO A 14 -1.73 -1.15 -8.99
C PRO A 14 -2.50 -0.55 -7.82
N LEU A 15 -3.46 0.35 -8.06
CA LEU A 15 -4.29 0.94 -7.02
C LEU A 15 -5.26 -0.07 -6.39
N CYS A 16 -5.84 -0.99 -7.18
CA CYS A 16 -6.66 -2.07 -6.63
C CYS A 16 -5.82 -2.98 -5.73
N LEU A 17 -4.61 -3.38 -6.13
CA LEU A 17 -3.69 -4.15 -5.28
C LEU A 17 -3.36 -3.39 -3.99
N TYR A 18 -3.12 -2.09 -4.08
CA TYR A 18 -2.87 -1.24 -2.93
C TYR A 18 -4.08 -1.20 -1.98
N ALA A 19 -5.30 -1.01 -2.50
CA ALA A 19 -6.54 -0.99 -1.71
C ALA A 19 -6.83 -2.35 -1.05
N ILE A 20 -6.52 -3.48 -1.71
CA ILE A 20 -6.68 -4.83 -1.15
C ILE A 20 -5.86 -5.03 0.12
N HIS A 21 -4.68 -4.42 0.23
CA HIS A 21 -3.87 -4.51 1.46
C HIS A 21 -4.54 -3.86 2.67
N TYR A 22 -5.41 -2.87 2.46
CA TYR A 22 -6.22 -2.27 3.51
C TYR A 22 -7.51 -3.05 3.79
N LEU A 23 -8.25 -3.38 2.73
CA LEU A 23 -9.62 -3.85 2.84
C LEU A 23 -9.74 -5.38 2.88
N GLN A 24 -8.75 -6.09 2.31
CA GLN A 24 -8.76 -7.55 2.13
C GLN A 24 -9.99 -8.08 1.37
N ASP A 25 -10.65 -7.20 0.64
CA ASP A 25 -11.82 -7.48 -0.20
C ASP A 25 -11.60 -6.86 -1.59
N ILE A 26 -11.64 -7.70 -2.63
CA ILE A 26 -11.38 -7.31 -4.01
C ILE A 26 -12.49 -6.39 -4.52
N ASN A 27 -13.75 -6.70 -4.25
CA ASN A 27 -14.88 -5.92 -4.74
C ASN A 27 -14.88 -4.52 -4.12
N ALA A 28 -14.69 -4.45 -2.80
CA ALA A 28 -14.58 -3.18 -2.09
C ALA A 28 -13.38 -2.34 -2.57
N ALA A 29 -12.27 -2.98 -2.91
CA ALA A 29 -11.09 -2.29 -3.44
C ALA A 29 -11.35 -1.73 -4.86
N GLU A 30 -11.99 -2.50 -5.74
CA GLU A 30 -12.35 -2.06 -7.08
C GLU A 30 -13.36 -0.91 -7.06
N ASP A 31 -14.37 -0.98 -6.18
CA ASP A 31 -15.36 0.08 -5.99
C ASP A 31 -14.67 1.40 -5.56
N ILE A 32 -13.84 1.35 -4.52
CA ILE A 32 -13.11 2.54 -4.03
C ILE A 32 -12.20 3.12 -5.11
N VAL A 33 -11.45 2.30 -5.82
CA VAL A 33 -10.56 2.78 -6.87
C VAL A 33 -11.35 3.41 -8.02
N GLY A 34 -12.48 2.79 -8.41
CA GLY A 34 -13.40 3.34 -9.41
C GLY A 34 -13.91 4.73 -9.02
N ASP A 35 -14.42 4.88 -7.80
CA ASP A 35 -14.92 6.15 -7.25
C ASP A 35 -13.81 7.22 -7.21
N CYS A 36 -12.58 6.85 -6.86
CA CYS A 36 -11.44 7.77 -6.89
C CYS A 36 -11.13 8.28 -8.30
N PHE A 37 -11.22 7.44 -9.32
CA PHE A 37 -11.05 7.89 -10.72
C PHE A 37 -12.17 8.79 -11.19
N VAL A 38 -13.44 8.53 -10.80
CA VAL A 38 -14.58 9.41 -11.08
C VAL A 38 -14.36 10.78 -10.44
N SER A 39 -13.99 10.82 -9.15
CA SER A 39 -13.69 12.06 -8.43
C SER A 39 -12.53 12.83 -9.06
N LEU A 40 -11.47 12.13 -9.51
CA LEU A 40 -10.36 12.75 -10.21
C LEU A 40 -10.83 13.42 -11.52
N LEU A 41 -11.71 12.74 -12.27
CA LEU A 41 -12.28 13.28 -13.51
C LEU A 41 -13.08 14.56 -13.24
N GLU A 42 -13.89 14.58 -12.18
CA GLU A 42 -14.69 15.74 -11.78
C GLU A 42 -13.78 16.91 -11.37
N HIS A 43 -12.74 16.67 -10.56
CA HIS A 43 -11.78 17.70 -10.17
C HIS A 43 -11.05 18.30 -11.39
N THR A 44 -10.70 17.45 -12.37
CA THR A 44 -10.02 17.92 -13.59
C THR A 44 -10.96 18.77 -14.45
N LYS A 45 -12.24 18.37 -14.56
CA LYS A 45 -13.27 19.16 -15.27
C LYS A 45 -13.55 20.51 -14.59
N ALA A 46 -13.45 20.56 -13.26
CA ALA A 46 -13.57 21.79 -12.47
C ALA A 46 -12.33 22.71 -12.57
N GLY A 47 -11.32 22.35 -13.37
CA GLY A 47 -10.12 23.17 -13.60
C GLY A 47 -9.04 23.06 -12.51
N LYS A 48 -9.13 22.09 -11.60
CA LYS A 48 -8.09 21.87 -10.59
C LYS A 48 -6.81 21.36 -11.25
N GLN A 49 -5.75 22.13 -11.17
CA GLN A 49 -4.43 21.68 -11.60
C GLN A 49 -3.81 20.79 -10.51
N LEU A 50 -3.31 19.65 -10.92
CA LEU A 50 -2.65 18.69 -10.05
C LEU A 50 -1.18 18.55 -10.47
N ASP A 51 -0.26 18.89 -9.60
CA ASP A 51 1.18 18.82 -9.88
C ASP A 51 1.62 17.34 -10.00
N ASN A 52 1.09 16.47 -9.16
CA ASN A 52 1.39 15.04 -9.20
C ASN A 52 0.10 14.18 -9.12
N PRO A 53 -0.56 13.94 -10.27
CA PRO A 53 -1.82 13.19 -10.31
C PRO A 53 -1.71 11.75 -9.79
N LYS A 54 -0.54 11.14 -9.96
CA LYS A 54 -0.28 9.77 -9.47
C LYS A 54 -0.32 9.72 -7.95
N SER A 55 0.49 10.54 -7.29
CA SER A 55 0.52 10.61 -5.83
C SER A 55 -0.84 11.02 -5.26
N TYR A 56 -1.52 11.94 -5.92
CA TYR A 56 -2.87 12.36 -5.55
C TYR A 56 -3.87 11.18 -5.55
N LEU A 57 -3.86 10.33 -6.59
CA LEU A 57 -4.69 9.13 -6.68
C LEU A 57 -4.40 8.14 -5.52
N TYR A 58 -3.14 7.88 -5.22
CA TYR A 58 -2.80 6.99 -4.11
C TYR A 58 -3.26 7.54 -2.76
N THR A 59 -3.14 8.85 -2.54
CA THR A 59 -3.66 9.51 -1.34
C THR A 59 -5.19 9.40 -1.25
N MET A 60 -5.90 9.62 -2.36
CA MET A 60 -7.36 9.47 -2.40
C MET A 60 -7.78 8.04 -2.05
N VAL A 61 -7.17 7.03 -2.68
CA VAL A 61 -7.48 5.62 -2.43
C VAL A 61 -7.18 5.25 -0.99
N ARG A 62 -6.02 5.65 -0.45
CA ARG A 62 -5.67 5.42 0.95
C ARG A 62 -6.71 5.98 1.90
N ASN A 63 -7.06 7.26 1.73
CA ASN A 63 -8.03 7.92 2.60
C ASN A 63 -9.41 7.26 2.51
N ALA A 64 -9.88 6.91 1.31
CA ALA A 64 -11.14 6.21 1.12
C ALA A 64 -11.16 4.82 1.78
N CYS A 65 -10.05 4.07 1.71
CA CYS A 65 -9.91 2.79 2.40
C CYS A 65 -9.98 2.97 3.92
N LEU A 66 -9.25 3.94 4.47
CA LEU A 66 -9.27 4.22 5.91
C LEU A 66 -10.66 4.67 6.39
N ASP A 67 -11.36 5.51 5.62
CA ASP A 67 -12.72 5.94 5.95
C ASP A 67 -13.69 4.75 5.93
N ARG A 68 -13.52 3.82 5.01
CA ARG A 68 -14.31 2.59 4.97
C ARG A 68 -14.07 1.72 6.21
N LEU A 69 -12.81 1.49 6.56
CA LEU A 69 -12.45 0.72 7.75
C LEU A 69 -12.97 1.35 9.05
N ARG A 70 -12.96 2.69 9.16
CA ARG A 70 -13.53 3.41 10.31
C ARG A 70 -15.03 3.23 10.41
N LYS A 71 -15.76 3.23 9.29
CA LYS A 71 -17.22 3.00 9.27
C LYS A 71 -17.56 1.57 9.69
N GLU A 72 -16.75 0.59 9.27
CA GLU A 72 -16.97 -0.82 9.60
C GLU A 72 -16.52 -1.17 11.02
N ASN A 73 -15.57 -0.43 11.60
CA ASN A 73 -15.01 -0.65 12.93
C ASN A 73 -14.90 0.66 13.73
N PRO A 74 -15.94 1.07 14.48
CA PRO A 74 -15.93 2.31 15.27
C PRO A 74 -14.79 2.38 16.30
N PHE A 75 -14.23 1.24 16.75
CA PHE A 75 -13.08 1.21 17.66
C PHE A 75 -11.77 1.68 17.01
N ILE A 76 -11.68 1.71 15.68
CA ILE A 76 -10.53 2.26 14.96
C ILE A 76 -10.67 3.79 14.77
N ALA A 77 -11.85 4.35 15.03
CA ALA A 77 -12.14 5.77 14.85
C ALA A 77 -11.32 6.70 15.76
N ASP A 78 -10.80 6.20 16.90
CA ASP A 78 -9.99 6.98 17.85
C ASP A 78 -8.53 7.19 17.38
N PHE A 79 -8.07 6.48 16.35
CA PHE A 79 -6.77 6.70 15.75
C PHE A 79 -6.90 7.50 14.45
N SER A 80 -6.98 8.82 14.58
CA SER A 80 -6.79 9.69 13.42
C SER A 80 -5.33 9.55 12.95
N PRO A 81 -5.07 9.30 11.64
CA PRO A 81 -3.70 9.40 11.10
C PRO A 81 -3.09 10.79 11.36
N THR A 82 -3.91 11.82 11.53
CA THR A 82 -3.52 13.19 11.86
C THR A 82 -3.00 13.33 13.30
N ASP A 83 -3.36 12.44 14.21
CA ASP A 83 -2.92 12.51 15.62
C ASP A 83 -1.54 11.88 15.83
N LEU A 84 -1.13 10.97 14.93
CA LEU A 84 0.22 10.37 14.87
C LEU A 84 1.16 11.14 13.92
N GLU A 85 0.62 11.92 13.00
CA GLU A 85 1.35 12.70 12.03
C GLU A 85 1.33 14.16 12.51
N GLY A 86 2.34 14.57 13.33
CA GLY A 86 2.61 15.98 13.50
C GLY A 86 2.71 16.64 12.12
N HIS A 87 2.14 17.84 11.96
CA HIS A 87 2.09 18.69 10.76
C HIS A 87 2.96 18.25 9.57
N ILE A 88 2.57 17.18 8.89
CA ILE A 88 3.16 16.77 7.62
C ILE A 88 2.47 17.61 6.55
N SER A 89 3.25 18.27 5.69
CA SER A 89 2.68 19.01 4.56
C SER A 89 1.91 18.08 3.62
N ASP A 90 0.87 18.59 2.93
CA ASP A 90 0.12 17.81 1.95
C ASP A 90 1.01 17.15 0.88
N GLU A 91 2.13 17.76 0.55
CA GLU A 91 3.12 17.24 -0.39
C GLU A 91 3.86 16.03 0.18
N GLU A 92 4.23 16.05 1.46
CA GLU A 92 4.90 14.93 2.14
C GLU A 92 3.95 13.75 2.32
N ALA A 93 2.69 14.00 2.69
CA ALA A 93 1.65 12.97 2.79
C ALA A 93 1.40 12.29 1.44
N THR A 94 1.38 13.08 0.36
CA THR A 94 1.21 12.61 -1.01
C THR A 94 2.38 11.75 -1.48
N ASN A 95 3.60 12.18 -1.20
CA ASN A 95 4.80 11.43 -1.53
C ASN A 95 4.90 10.13 -0.74
N ARG A 96 4.54 10.14 0.54
CA ARG A 96 4.51 8.97 1.40
C ARG A 96 3.55 7.89 0.88
N SER A 97 2.32 8.25 0.52
CA SER A 97 1.34 7.33 -0.05
C SER A 97 1.84 6.69 -1.35
N PHE A 98 2.54 7.47 -2.18
CA PHE A 98 3.14 6.96 -3.41
C PHE A 98 4.29 5.97 -3.15
N HIS A 99 5.15 6.25 -2.17
CA HIS A 99 6.24 5.34 -1.79
C HIS A 99 5.71 4.04 -1.16
N GLU A 100 4.68 4.15 -0.32
CA GLU A 100 3.98 2.99 0.25
C GLU A 100 3.40 2.09 -0.85
N ALA A 101 2.76 2.67 -1.85
CA ALA A 101 2.22 1.92 -2.97
C ALA A 101 3.30 1.22 -3.81
N LYS A 102 4.45 1.86 -4.02
CA LYS A 102 5.61 1.24 -4.67
C LYS A 102 6.13 0.05 -3.85
N LEU A 103 6.18 0.19 -2.53
CA LEU A 103 6.56 -0.90 -1.64
C LEU A 103 5.62 -2.09 -1.78
N TRP A 104 4.31 -1.86 -1.74
CA TRP A 104 3.33 -2.93 -1.93
C TRP A 104 3.43 -3.59 -3.29
N ALA A 105 3.57 -2.82 -4.37
CA ALA A 105 3.80 -3.36 -5.71
C ALA A 105 5.09 -4.22 -5.79
N ALA A 106 6.14 -3.83 -5.08
CA ALA A 106 7.37 -4.60 -4.99
C ALA A 106 7.17 -5.91 -4.20
N ILE A 107 6.44 -5.86 -3.07
CA ILE A 107 6.08 -7.04 -2.28
C ILE A 107 5.24 -8.02 -3.11
N ASP A 108 4.25 -7.53 -3.85
CA ASP A 108 3.39 -8.35 -4.71
C ASP A 108 4.16 -9.04 -5.84
N SER A 109 5.29 -8.47 -6.25
CA SER A 109 6.18 -9.07 -7.25
C SER A 109 7.10 -10.17 -6.71
N LEU A 110 7.13 -10.39 -5.38
CA LEU A 110 7.90 -11.49 -4.81
C LEU A 110 7.29 -12.86 -5.17
N PRO A 111 8.11 -13.92 -5.27
CA PRO A 111 7.58 -15.28 -5.37
C PRO A 111 6.65 -15.60 -4.20
N ASP A 112 5.55 -16.33 -4.46
CA ASP A 112 4.45 -16.53 -3.51
C ASP A 112 4.90 -16.96 -2.10
N LYS A 113 5.79 -17.97 -2.01
CA LYS A 113 6.31 -18.43 -0.71
C LYS A 113 7.17 -17.38 -0.01
N CYS A 114 7.98 -16.61 -0.75
CA CYS A 114 8.80 -15.54 -0.17
C CYS A 114 7.89 -14.40 0.32
N ARG A 115 6.87 -14.03 -0.46
CA ARG A 115 5.88 -13.01 -0.11
C ARG A 115 5.11 -13.41 1.14
N GLN A 116 4.60 -14.64 1.19
CA GLN A 116 3.87 -15.16 2.36
C GLN A 116 4.70 -15.08 3.63
N VAL A 117 5.91 -15.65 3.61
CA VAL A 117 6.82 -15.65 4.77
C VAL A 117 7.20 -14.22 5.17
N PHE A 118 7.45 -13.34 4.19
CA PHE A 118 7.78 -11.94 4.43
C PHE A 118 6.63 -11.19 5.12
N LEU A 119 5.39 -11.36 4.65
CA LEU A 119 4.22 -10.72 5.26
C LEU A 119 3.94 -11.26 6.66
N MET A 120 4.01 -12.57 6.89
CA MET A 120 3.86 -13.15 8.23
C MET A 120 4.88 -12.59 9.22
N SER A 121 6.13 -12.39 8.78
CA SER A 121 7.18 -11.83 9.65
C SER A 121 7.04 -10.32 9.87
N LYS A 122 6.77 -9.53 8.79
CA LYS A 122 6.85 -8.07 8.86
C LYS A 122 5.51 -7.37 9.10
N ARG A 123 4.42 -7.87 8.53
CA ARG A 123 3.08 -7.34 8.74
C ARG A 123 2.44 -7.91 10.00
N ASP A 124 2.52 -9.25 10.17
CA ASP A 124 1.81 -9.97 11.22
C ASP A 124 2.69 -10.17 12.48
N ASN A 125 3.93 -9.68 12.46
CA ASN A 125 4.90 -9.69 13.57
C ASN A 125 5.18 -11.10 14.14
N MET A 126 5.03 -12.16 13.33
CA MET A 126 5.24 -13.53 13.74
C MET A 126 6.74 -13.84 13.86
N LYS A 127 7.11 -14.62 14.88
CA LYS A 127 8.46 -15.13 15.04
C LYS A 127 8.78 -16.21 14.01
N TYR A 128 10.03 -16.36 13.62
CA TYR A 128 10.46 -17.37 12.63
C TYR A 128 10.05 -18.79 13.00
N GLN A 129 10.06 -19.11 14.29
CA GLN A 129 9.61 -20.40 14.81
C GLN A 129 8.12 -20.62 14.57
N GLU A 130 7.28 -19.61 14.79
CA GLU A 130 5.83 -19.67 14.58
C GLU A 130 5.50 -19.83 13.09
N ILE A 131 6.20 -19.09 12.23
CA ILE A 131 6.09 -19.19 10.78
C ILE A 131 6.49 -20.59 10.30
N ALA A 132 7.62 -21.11 10.81
CA ALA A 132 8.12 -22.43 10.49
C ALA A 132 7.12 -23.54 10.84
N GLN A 133 6.55 -23.46 12.04
CA GLN A 133 5.51 -24.39 12.49
C GLN A 133 4.23 -24.31 11.65
N GLY A 134 3.74 -23.07 11.40
CA GLY A 134 2.52 -22.83 10.64
C GLY A 134 2.60 -23.28 9.19
N LEU A 135 3.78 -23.19 8.57
CA LEU A 135 4.01 -23.57 7.17
C LEU A 135 4.62 -24.95 6.98
N GLY A 136 4.97 -25.66 8.05
CA GLY A 136 5.61 -26.98 7.99
C GLY A 136 7.01 -26.96 7.37
N ILE A 137 7.79 -25.90 7.59
CA ILE A 137 9.16 -25.70 7.08
C ILE A 137 10.14 -25.47 8.23
N SER A 138 11.44 -25.54 7.96
CA SER A 138 12.45 -25.23 8.99
C SER A 138 12.61 -23.71 9.18
N GLU A 139 13.04 -23.28 10.37
CA GLU A 139 13.36 -21.86 10.64
C GLU A 139 14.45 -21.36 9.68
N LYS A 140 15.41 -22.18 9.32
CA LYS A 140 16.44 -21.86 8.33
C LYS A 140 15.84 -21.59 6.95
N THR A 141 14.76 -22.30 6.58
CA THR A 141 14.02 -22.04 5.34
C THR A 141 13.27 -20.71 5.41
N VAL A 142 12.68 -20.37 6.56
CA VAL A 142 12.05 -19.06 6.80
C VAL A 142 13.08 -17.95 6.62
N GLU A 143 14.25 -18.05 7.28
CA GLU A 143 15.35 -17.10 7.17
C GLU A 143 15.81 -16.92 5.71
N HIS A 144 15.94 -18.02 4.97
CA HIS A 144 16.28 -17.98 3.55
C HIS A 144 15.24 -17.20 2.73
N HIS A 145 13.94 -17.44 2.96
CA HIS A 145 12.86 -16.71 2.26
C HIS A 145 12.87 -15.22 2.60
N ILE A 146 13.09 -14.85 3.87
CA ILE A 146 13.21 -13.45 4.29
C ILE A 146 14.43 -12.79 3.63
N SER A 147 15.60 -13.43 3.67
CA SER A 147 16.81 -12.90 3.03
C SER A 147 16.64 -12.70 1.53
N LYS A 148 16.00 -13.65 0.85
CA LYS A 148 15.69 -13.56 -0.58
C LYS A 148 14.70 -12.42 -0.87
N ALA A 149 13.64 -12.28 -0.08
CA ALA A 149 12.68 -11.19 -0.21
C ALA A 149 13.36 -9.83 -0.05
N LEU A 150 14.13 -9.64 1.02
CA LEU A 150 14.88 -8.40 1.28
C LEU A 150 15.87 -8.07 0.16
N LYS A 151 16.59 -9.06 -0.36
CA LYS A 151 17.51 -8.87 -1.49
C LYS A 151 16.77 -8.40 -2.75
N THR A 152 15.61 -9.00 -3.04
CA THR A 152 14.79 -8.62 -4.20
C THR A 152 14.22 -7.21 -4.05
N LEU A 153 13.73 -6.84 -2.86
CA LEU A 153 13.20 -5.52 -2.57
C LEU A 153 14.28 -4.44 -2.64
N ARG A 154 15.48 -4.70 -2.09
CA ARG A 154 16.63 -3.79 -2.19
C ARG A 154 17.08 -3.52 -3.62
N GLY A 155 16.97 -4.50 -4.51
CA GLY A 155 17.36 -4.36 -5.91
C GLY A 155 16.41 -3.54 -6.75
N LYS A 156 15.19 -3.27 -6.27
CA LYS A 156 14.16 -2.60 -7.06
C LYS A 156 14.12 -1.08 -6.89
N GLU A 157 14.39 -0.52 -5.72
CA GLU A 157 14.53 0.95 -5.52
C GLU A 157 15.18 1.29 -4.18
N LYS A 158 16.02 2.35 -4.16
CA LYS A 158 16.62 2.89 -2.93
C LYS A 158 15.58 3.46 -1.97
N ASP A 159 14.43 3.91 -2.50
CA ASP A 159 13.37 4.57 -1.73
C ASP A 159 12.52 3.58 -0.90
N ILE A 160 12.49 2.29 -1.26
CA ILE A 160 11.77 1.25 -0.51
C ILE A 160 12.38 1.05 0.89
N PHE A 161 13.66 1.39 1.06
CA PHE A 161 14.36 1.24 2.34
C PHE A 161 13.80 2.13 3.46
N TYR A 162 13.32 3.32 3.13
CA TYR A 162 12.67 4.23 4.08
C TYR A 162 11.36 3.64 4.62
N CYS A 163 10.57 3.01 3.76
CA CYS A 163 9.31 2.38 4.16
C CYS A 163 9.51 1.10 4.99
N LEU A 164 10.54 0.30 4.70
CA LEU A 164 10.86 -0.90 5.48
C LEU A 164 11.38 -0.58 6.90
N SER A 165 12.05 0.56 7.08
CA SER A 165 12.51 1.02 8.39
C SER A 165 11.33 1.38 9.32
N TRP A 166 10.18 1.71 8.75
CA TRP A 166 8.98 2.07 9.50
C TRP A 166 8.11 0.85 9.87
N MET A 167 8.24 -0.27 9.13
CA MET A 167 7.58 -1.55 9.44
C MET A 167 8.40 -2.44 10.42
N ALA A 168 9.57 -1.98 10.85
CA ALA A 168 10.43 -2.64 11.82
C ALA A 168 10.20 -2.13 13.24
#